data_f8507089b8aa1b4cb5fa900791efeaf9
#
_entry.id   f8507089b8aa1b4cb5fa900791efeaf9
#
_cell.length_a   1.000
_cell.length_b   1.000
_cell.length_c   1.000
_cell.angle_alpha   90.00
_cell.angle_beta   90.00
_cell.angle_gamma   90.00
#
_symmetry.space_group_name_H-M   'P 1'
#
loop_
_entity.id
_entity.type
_entity.pdbx_description
1 polymer ?
#
loop_
_entity_poly.entity_id
_entity_poly.type
_entity_poly.pdbx_seq_one_letter_code
_entity_poly.pdbx_strand_id
1 'polypeptide(L)'
;MLELSAKGQFAEDQAKTFKRLADMIRRTAEYKHVRVIGVTGSQFHNSGSTIVQELAFTLAAGHEYLVKLMDEGLTVDQVARKIRFQMAVSSNYFMEMAKFRAARMLWANIVEAYKPERQCSAKMFTHAETSRWNQTVYDPYINMLRGTTEAMSAAIAGIHSLEVVPFDAAFEKPTDFADRIARNVQLLLKHESHFDQVVDPAGGSYYIENLTDSIANEAWKLFREIEEKGGYTAAYESGFIVERVKASAAAKDKNIATRREILLGANQYPNFTEVAGKELTEAAVTRPVSEGNTLAPYRGSMAFEAMRLHVDRSGKAPKAFMLTCGSLAMARARAQFSCNFFACAGIKVIDNTFFKSIEEGVKAALESKAEIVVVCASDDDLSLIHISEPT
;
A
#
# COMPACT_ATOMS: atom_id res chain seq x y z
N MET A 1 -15.62 -14.57 3.73
CA MET A 1 -15.35 -13.25 3.11
C MET A 1 -13.97 -13.21 2.44
N LEU A 2 -12.88 -13.58 3.13
CA LEU A 2 -11.55 -13.62 2.53
C LEU A 2 -11.47 -14.58 1.33
N GLU A 3 -12.07 -15.77 1.43
CA GLU A 3 -12.14 -16.73 0.32
C GLU A 3 -12.92 -16.19 -0.87
N LEU A 4 -14.01 -15.47 -0.62
CA LEU A 4 -14.78 -14.83 -1.68
C LEU A 4 -13.90 -13.85 -2.47
N SER A 5 -13.12 -13.02 -1.77
CA SER A 5 -12.23 -12.04 -2.42
C SER A 5 -11.04 -12.69 -3.15
N ALA A 6 -10.54 -13.81 -2.65
CA ALA A 6 -9.38 -14.50 -3.23
C ALA A 6 -9.76 -15.48 -4.37
N LYS A 7 -10.92 -16.14 -4.27
CA LYS A 7 -11.34 -17.22 -5.17
C LYS A 7 -12.59 -16.89 -5.99
N GLY A 8 -13.25 -15.76 -5.73
CA GLY A 8 -14.50 -15.35 -6.35
C GLY A 8 -15.72 -16.17 -5.90
N GLN A 9 -15.55 -17.09 -4.98
CA GLN A 9 -16.61 -17.95 -4.45
C GLN A 9 -16.28 -18.43 -3.04
N PHE A 10 -17.28 -18.84 -2.30
CA PHE A 10 -17.07 -19.53 -1.02
C PHE A 10 -16.57 -20.95 -1.26
N ALA A 11 -15.68 -21.43 -0.38
CA ALA A 11 -15.16 -22.81 -0.44
C ALA A 11 -16.20 -23.86 -0.04
N GLU A 12 -17.15 -23.48 0.83
CA GLU A 12 -18.26 -24.32 1.29
C GLU A 12 -19.59 -23.55 1.16
N ASP A 13 -20.70 -24.25 1.31
CA ASP A 13 -22.02 -23.63 1.45
C ASP A 13 -22.01 -22.55 2.55
N GLN A 14 -22.47 -21.37 2.20
CA GLN A 14 -22.48 -20.19 3.05
C GLN A 14 -23.27 -20.46 4.36
N ALA A 15 -24.47 -21.04 4.25
CA ALA A 15 -25.30 -21.35 5.43
C ALA A 15 -24.58 -22.30 6.40
N LYS A 16 -23.93 -23.35 5.87
CA LYS A 16 -23.15 -24.29 6.68
C LYS A 16 -21.96 -23.61 7.37
N THR A 17 -21.30 -22.67 6.67
CA THR A 17 -20.19 -21.90 7.22
C THR A 17 -20.64 -21.03 8.38
N PHE A 18 -21.74 -20.29 8.24
CA PHE A 18 -22.25 -19.42 9.31
C PHE A 18 -22.74 -20.23 10.51
N LYS A 19 -23.38 -21.37 10.30
CA LYS A 19 -23.77 -22.28 11.39
C LYS A 19 -22.54 -22.77 12.19
N ARG A 20 -21.46 -23.18 11.51
CA ARG A 20 -20.20 -23.58 12.18
C ARG A 20 -19.59 -22.42 12.96
N LEU A 21 -19.60 -21.22 12.42
CA LEU A 21 -19.10 -20.02 13.13
C LEU A 21 -19.94 -19.70 14.36
N ALA A 22 -21.28 -19.82 14.27
CA ALA A 22 -22.16 -19.64 15.42
C ALA A 22 -21.86 -20.66 16.52
N ASP A 23 -21.65 -21.93 16.18
CA ASP A 23 -21.23 -22.96 17.14
C ASP A 23 -19.87 -22.68 17.76
N MET A 24 -18.90 -22.17 17.00
CA MET A 24 -17.61 -21.74 17.52
C MET A 24 -17.76 -20.60 18.53
N ILE A 25 -18.62 -19.61 18.27
CA ILE A 25 -18.90 -18.51 19.20
C ILE A 25 -19.48 -19.04 20.49
N ARG A 26 -20.48 -19.96 20.42
CA ARG A 26 -21.08 -20.59 21.59
C ARG A 26 -20.05 -21.33 22.43
N ARG A 27 -19.21 -22.16 21.80
CA ARG A 27 -18.15 -22.95 22.47
C ARG A 27 -17.06 -22.09 23.09
N THR A 28 -16.80 -20.91 22.52
CA THR A 28 -15.77 -19.98 23.00
C THR A 28 -16.33 -18.85 23.85
N ALA A 29 -17.59 -18.92 24.29
CA ALA A 29 -18.26 -17.85 25.02
C ALA A 29 -17.51 -17.45 26.31
N GLU A 30 -16.95 -18.42 27.04
CA GLU A 30 -16.21 -18.20 28.29
C GLU A 30 -14.85 -17.53 28.07
N TYR A 31 -14.26 -17.69 26.89
CA TYR A 31 -12.93 -17.15 26.54
C TYR A 31 -13.04 -15.69 26.10
N LYS A 32 -12.92 -14.76 27.05
CA LYS A 32 -13.13 -13.31 26.84
C LYS A 32 -12.17 -12.70 25.81
N HIS A 33 -10.97 -13.25 25.65
CA HIS A 33 -9.92 -12.72 24.79
C HIS A 33 -9.83 -13.44 23.43
N VAL A 34 -10.59 -14.50 23.21
CA VAL A 34 -10.61 -15.22 21.93
C VAL A 34 -11.55 -14.51 20.96
N ARG A 35 -11.04 -14.16 19.80
CA ARG A 35 -11.79 -13.62 18.66
C ARG A 35 -11.81 -14.69 17.59
N VAL A 36 -13.01 -15.13 17.20
CA VAL A 36 -13.19 -16.26 16.27
C VAL A 36 -13.46 -15.80 14.83
N ILE A 37 -13.76 -14.51 14.65
CA ILE A 37 -14.04 -13.93 13.35
C ILE A 37 -12.96 -12.91 13.03
N GLY A 38 -12.24 -13.12 11.91
CA GLY A 38 -11.34 -12.16 11.32
C GLY A 38 -11.97 -11.51 10.09
N VAL A 39 -12.12 -10.20 10.10
CA VAL A 39 -12.51 -9.41 8.93
C VAL A 39 -11.26 -8.75 8.36
N THR A 40 -10.82 -9.22 7.19
CA THR A 40 -9.54 -8.81 6.60
C THR A 40 -9.75 -7.76 5.53
N GLY A 41 -9.58 -6.50 5.91
CA GLY A 41 -9.61 -5.35 4.98
C GLY A 41 -8.28 -5.11 4.27
N SER A 42 -7.15 -5.53 4.87
CA SER A 42 -5.82 -5.34 4.28
C SER A 42 -5.67 -5.95 2.89
N GLN A 43 -6.49 -6.94 2.54
CA GLN A 43 -6.52 -7.50 1.19
C GLN A 43 -7.00 -6.49 0.14
N PHE A 44 -8.00 -5.66 0.46
CA PHE A 44 -8.45 -4.61 -0.44
C PHE A 44 -7.34 -3.59 -0.67
N HIS A 45 -6.69 -3.16 0.41
CA HIS A 45 -5.54 -2.26 0.34
C HIS A 45 -4.43 -2.82 -0.55
N ASN A 46 -4.01 -4.05 -0.29
CA ASN A 46 -2.93 -4.72 -1.04
C ASN A 46 -3.33 -5.03 -2.50
N SER A 47 -4.62 -4.96 -2.84
CA SER A 47 -5.13 -5.04 -4.22
C SER A 47 -5.32 -3.67 -4.89
N GLY A 48 -4.92 -2.57 -4.22
CA GLY A 48 -4.91 -1.23 -4.78
C GLY A 48 -6.12 -0.35 -4.43
N SER A 49 -6.94 -0.72 -3.44
CA SER A 49 -8.05 0.13 -2.99
C SER A 49 -7.57 1.45 -2.36
N THR A 50 -8.46 2.41 -2.29
CA THR A 50 -8.26 3.61 -1.47
C THR A 50 -8.53 3.33 0.02
N ILE A 51 -8.10 4.24 0.90
CA ILE A 51 -8.37 4.19 2.35
C ILE A 51 -9.88 4.12 2.64
N VAL A 52 -10.66 4.91 1.93
CA VAL A 52 -12.14 4.93 2.05
C VAL A 52 -12.75 3.61 1.63
N GLN A 53 -12.30 3.03 0.52
CA GLN A 53 -12.77 1.74 0.02
C GLN A 53 -12.41 0.60 0.99
N GLU A 54 -11.16 0.54 1.45
CA GLU A 54 -10.74 -0.45 2.45
C GLU A 54 -11.65 -0.39 3.67
N LEU A 55 -11.88 0.81 4.22
CA LEU A 55 -12.72 0.99 5.40
C LEU A 55 -14.16 0.56 5.14
N ALA A 56 -14.79 1.05 4.07
CA ALA A 56 -16.19 0.76 3.77
C ALA A 56 -16.43 -0.74 3.51
N PHE A 57 -15.56 -1.39 2.74
CA PHE A 57 -15.67 -2.82 2.44
C PHE A 57 -15.42 -3.67 3.68
N THR A 58 -14.51 -3.24 4.56
CA THR A 58 -14.23 -3.90 5.83
C THR A 58 -15.43 -3.82 6.77
N LEU A 59 -16.06 -2.63 6.86
CA LEU A 59 -17.28 -2.45 7.66
C LEU A 59 -18.45 -3.26 7.13
N ALA A 60 -18.67 -3.26 5.81
CA ALA A 60 -19.74 -4.05 5.18
C ALA A 60 -19.54 -5.56 5.39
N ALA A 61 -18.31 -6.06 5.25
CA ALA A 61 -18.01 -7.45 5.57
C ALA A 61 -18.25 -7.77 7.06
N GLY A 62 -17.89 -6.88 7.97
CA GLY A 62 -18.15 -7.01 9.40
C GLY A 62 -19.64 -7.00 9.72
N HIS A 63 -20.41 -6.13 9.06
CA HIS A 63 -21.85 -6.04 9.19
C HIS A 63 -22.55 -7.31 8.66
N GLU A 64 -22.13 -7.83 7.53
CA GLU A 64 -22.63 -9.11 7.00
C GLU A 64 -22.42 -10.27 8.00
N TYR A 65 -21.25 -10.36 8.64
CA TYR A 65 -21.03 -11.34 9.72
C TYR A 65 -21.98 -11.12 10.90
N LEU A 66 -22.20 -9.87 11.28
CA LEU A 66 -23.10 -9.53 12.38
C LEU A 66 -24.53 -10.00 12.09
N VAL A 67 -25.08 -9.64 10.95
CA VAL A 67 -26.43 -9.98 10.52
C VAL A 67 -26.62 -11.50 10.41
N LYS A 68 -25.77 -12.16 9.62
CA LYS A 68 -25.88 -13.61 9.39
C LYS A 68 -25.76 -14.45 10.65
N LEU A 69 -24.94 -14.02 11.61
CA LEU A 69 -24.78 -14.75 12.87
C LEU A 69 -25.92 -14.44 13.86
N MET A 70 -26.55 -13.28 13.76
CA MET A 70 -27.78 -13.01 14.48
C MET A 70 -28.96 -13.83 13.94
N ASP A 71 -29.03 -14.08 12.63
CA ASP A 71 -29.98 -15.00 12.02
C ASP A 71 -29.81 -16.45 12.52
N GLU A 72 -28.59 -16.83 12.92
CA GLU A 72 -28.28 -18.11 13.60
C GLU A 72 -28.62 -18.13 15.11
N GLY A 73 -29.33 -17.11 15.59
CA GLY A 73 -29.84 -17.01 16.97
C GLY A 73 -28.83 -16.52 18.02
N LEU A 74 -27.76 -15.84 17.58
CA LEU A 74 -26.83 -15.16 18.49
C LEU A 74 -27.28 -13.72 18.74
N THR A 75 -26.96 -13.15 19.91
CA THR A 75 -27.18 -11.73 20.19
C THR A 75 -26.07 -10.88 19.60
N VAL A 76 -26.36 -9.59 19.36
CA VAL A 76 -25.34 -8.63 18.92
C VAL A 76 -24.13 -8.59 19.87
N ASP A 77 -24.35 -8.71 21.17
CA ASP A 77 -23.29 -8.74 22.19
C ASP A 77 -22.38 -9.97 22.07
N GLN A 78 -22.94 -11.11 21.67
CA GLN A 78 -22.18 -12.33 21.48
C GLN A 78 -21.31 -12.26 20.21
N VAL A 79 -21.83 -11.67 19.14
CA VAL A 79 -21.16 -11.61 17.83
C VAL A 79 -20.13 -10.50 17.80
N ALA A 80 -20.50 -9.25 18.08
CA ALA A 80 -19.64 -8.07 17.91
C ALA A 80 -18.33 -8.20 18.70
N ARG A 81 -18.36 -8.75 19.90
CA ARG A 81 -17.18 -8.97 20.74
C ARG A 81 -16.25 -10.07 20.24
N LYS A 82 -16.68 -10.89 19.29
CA LYS A 82 -15.89 -11.99 18.72
C LYS A 82 -15.27 -11.65 17.36
N ILE A 83 -15.52 -10.43 16.86
CA ILE A 83 -14.95 -9.92 15.60
C ILE A 83 -13.64 -9.18 15.89
N ARG A 84 -12.63 -9.44 15.05
CA ARG A 84 -11.38 -8.68 14.90
C ARG A 84 -11.31 -8.14 13.50
N PHE A 85 -11.07 -6.85 13.37
CA PHE A 85 -10.89 -6.18 12.08
C PHE A 85 -9.39 -6.01 11.81
N GLN A 86 -8.94 -6.50 10.68
CA GLN A 86 -7.57 -6.35 10.21
C GLN A 86 -7.56 -5.39 9.02
N MET A 87 -6.85 -4.27 9.14
CA MET A 87 -6.68 -3.28 8.09
C MET A 87 -5.20 -2.99 7.87
N ALA A 88 -4.84 -2.63 6.65
CA ALA A 88 -3.48 -2.19 6.36
C ALA A 88 -3.19 -0.82 6.98
N VAL A 89 -1.93 -0.50 7.16
CA VAL A 89 -1.46 0.86 7.41
C VAL A 89 -0.37 1.18 6.39
N SER A 90 -0.59 2.24 5.62
CA SER A 90 0.30 2.64 4.51
C SER A 90 1.12 3.87 4.85
N SER A 91 1.88 4.35 3.87
CA SER A 91 2.76 5.50 4.02
C SER A 91 2.05 6.84 4.23
N ASN A 92 0.73 6.93 4.01
CA ASN A 92 -0.01 8.17 4.22
C ASN A 92 -0.37 8.37 5.70
N TYR A 93 0.62 8.80 6.46
CA TYR A 93 0.68 8.81 7.92
C TYR A 93 -0.59 9.33 8.61
N PHE A 94 -1.04 10.52 8.24
CA PHE A 94 -2.20 11.17 8.91
C PHE A 94 -3.54 10.61 8.44
N MET A 95 -3.66 10.24 7.18
CA MET A 95 -4.88 9.62 6.67
C MET A 95 -5.10 8.23 7.26
N GLU A 96 -4.03 7.45 7.47
CA GLU A 96 -4.12 6.14 8.10
C GLU A 96 -4.55 6.27 9.57
N MET A 97 -4.01 7.24 10.28
CA MET A 97 -4.42 7.54 11.64
C MET A 97 -5.92 7.90 11.71
N ALA A 98 -6.37 8.78 10.81
CA ALA A 98 -7.77 9.18 10.71
C ALA A 98 -8.68 8.02 10.31
N LYS A 99 -8.22 7.09 9.45
CA LYS A 99 -8.97 5.88 9.07
C LYS A 99 -9.33 5.02 10.28
N PHE A 100 -8.38 4.74 11.17
CA PHE A 100 -8.64 3.93 12.36
C PHE A 100 -9.56 4.63 13.36
N ARG A 101 -9.50 5.96 13.44
CA ARG A 101 -10.46 6.77 14.23
C ARG A 101 -11.86 6.68 13.64
N ALA A 102 -12.01 6.92 12.34
CA ALA A 102 -13.28 6.77 11.60
C ALA A 102 -13.85 5.35 11.72
N ALA A 103 -13.00 4.33 11.61
CA ALA A 103 -13.40 2.92 11.71
C ALA A 103 -14.10 2.62 13.05
N ARG A 104 -13.51 3.06 14.16
CA ARG A 104 -14.11 2.84 15.49
C ARG A 104 -15.45 3.55 15.64
N MET A 105 -15.55 4.79 15.15
CA MET A 105 -16.78 5.57 15.20
C MET A 105 -17.91 4.93 14.37
N LEU A 106 -17.61 4.58 13.12
CA LEU A 106 -18.59 3.98 12.22
C LEU A 106 -19.05 2.60 12.69
N TRP A 107 -18.11 1.76 13.16
CA TRP A 107 -18.46 0.46 13.72
C TRP A 107 -19.34 0.57 14.97
N ALA A 108 -19.05 1.53 15.85
CA ALA A 108 -19.89 1.77 17.02
C ALA A 108 -21.32 2.13 16.60
N ASN A 109 -21.49 3.03 15.62
CA ASN A 109 -22.81 3.39 15.10
C ASN A 109 -23.55 2.19 14.49
N ILE A 110 -22.85 1.31 13.76
CA ILE A 110 -23.45 0.09 13.23
C ILE A 110 -23.96 -0.82 14.34
N VAL A 111 -23.13 -1.09 15.36
CA VAL A 111 -23.49 -2.01 16.44
C VAL A 111 -24.61 -1.42 17.31
N GLU A 112 -24.57 -0.12 17.61
CA GLU A 112 -25.59 0.59 18.42
C GLU A 112 -26.98 0.56 17.78
N ALA A 113 -27.07 0.53 16.44
CA ALA A 113 -28.33 0.37 15.74
C ALA A 113 -29.05 -0.94 16.09
N TYR A 114 -28.32 -1.97 16.52
CA TYR A 114 -28.84 -3.26 16.98
C TYR A 114 -29.15 -3.30 18.49
N LYS A 115 -29.00 -2.16 19.22
CA LYS A 115 -29.32 -1.99 20.64
C LYS A 115 -28.65 -3.05 21.53
N PRO A 116 -27.31 -3.10 21.59
CA PRO A 116 -26.61 -4.02 22.48
C PRO A 116 -26.95 -3.74 23.95
N GLU A 117 -27.02 -4.78 24.76
CA GLU A 117 -27.21 -4.64 26.21
C GLU A 117 -25.95 -4.04 26.88
N ARG A 118 -24.77 -4.23 26.27
CA ARG A 118 -23.48 -3.79 26.80
C ARG A 118 -22.83 -2.79 25.87
N GLN A 119 -22.60 -1.57 26.35
CA GLN A 119 -21.88 -0.54 25.56
C GLN A 119 -20.51 -0.99 25.03
N CYS A 120 -19.81 -1.87 25.76
CA CYS A 120 -18.51 -2.38 25.31
C CYS A 120 -18.59 -3.27 24.05
N SER A 121 -19.77 -3.72 23.65
CA SER A 121 -19.97 -4.49 22.42
C SER A 121 -19.82 -3.64 21.17
N ALA A 122 -20.05 -2.33 21.27
CA ALA A 122 -19.84 -1.37 20.20
C ALA A 122 -18.33 -1.05 19.95
N LYS A 123 -17.44 -1.48 20.86
CA LYS A 123 -15.99 -1.25 20.69
C LYS A 123 -15.40 -2.14 19.60
N MET A 124 -14.85 -1.52 18.57
CA MET A 124 -14.15 -2.21 17.50
C MET A 124 -12.79 -2.74 17.97
N PHE A 125 -12.52 -4.02 17.79
CA PHE A 125 -11.19 -4.59 18.02
C PHE A 125 -10.39 -4.54 16.73
N THR A 126 -9.35 -3.72 16.70
CA THR A 126 -8.53 -3.42 15.51
C THR A 126 -7.17 -4.11 15.57
N HIS A 127 -6.79 -4.69 14.44
CA HIS A 127 -5.45 -5.17 14.15
C HIS A 127 -4.95 -4.43 12.92
N ALA A 128 -3.74 -3.90 12.96
CA ALA A 128 -3.11 -3.29 11.82
C ALA A 128 -1.98 -4.17 11.27
N GLU A 129 -1.79 -4.16 9.96
CA GLU A 129 -0.67 -4.77 9.25
C GLU A 129 0.00 -3.67 8.42
N THR A 130 1.33 -3.52 8.50
CA THR A 130 2.02 -2.57 7.61
C THR A 130 1.84 -2.96 6.16
N SER A 131 1.78 -1.97 5.26
CA SER A 131 1.42 -2.18 3.87
C SER A 131 2.40 -3.10 3.14
N ARG A 132 1.86 -4.06 2.40
CA ARG A 132 2.63 -4.85 1.43
C ARG A 132 2.67 -4.20 0.05
N TRP A 133 1.70 -3.31 -0.23
CA TRP A 133 1.56 -2.68 -1.54
C TRP A 133 2.71 -1.73 -1.89
N ASN A 134 3.25 -1.03 -0.91
CA ASN A 134 4.33 -0.04 -1.09
C ASN A 134 5.74 -0.59 -0.85
N GLN A 135 5.88 -1.89 -0.55
CA GLN A 135 7.20 -2.52 -0.44
C GLN A 135 7.89 -2.62 -1.79
N THR A 136 9.24 -2.52 -1.77
CA THR A 136 10.10 -2.63 -2.94
C THR A 136 11.05 -3.81 -2.79
N VAL A 137 11.45 -4.41 -3.92
CA VAL A 137 12.46 -5.48 -3.96
C VAL A 137 13.86 -4.94 -4.27
N TYR A 138 13.93 -3.76 -4.89
CA TYR A 138 15.15 -2.98 -4.98
C TYR A 138 15.22 -2.02 -3.79
N ASP A 139 16.43 -1.79 -3.28
CA ASP A 139 16.68 -1.03 -2.06
C ASP A 139 15.81 -1.49 -0.86
N PRO A 140 15.80 -2.81 -0.55
CA PRO A 140 14.84 -3.41 0.35
C PRO A 140 14.95 -2.89 1.79
N TYR A 141 16.11 -2.37 2.19
CA TYR A 141 16.29 -1.79 3.52
C TYR A 141 15.44 -0.53 3.76
N ILE A 142 15.00 0.16 2.68
CA ILE A 142 14.03 1.25 2.80
C ILE A 142 12.67 0.75 3.32
N ASN A 143 12.34 -0.53 3.11
CA ASN A 143 11.13 -1.11 3.67
C ASN A 143 11.11 -1.11 5.21
N MET A 144 12.29 -1.14 5.88
CA MET A 144 12.37 -0.98 7.33
C MET A 144 11.90 0.42 7.76
N LEU A 145 12.30 1.45 7.01
CA LEU A 145 11.87 2.83 7.28
C LEU A 145 10.38 3.00 7.05
N ARG A 146 9.84 2.44 5.96
CA ARG A 146 8.40 2.43 5.69
C ARG A 146 7.63 1.76 6.82
N GLY A 147 8.02 0.53 7.18
CA GLY A 147 7.38 -0.21 8.26
C GLY A 147 7.45 0.50 9.61
N THR A 148 8.52 1.26 9.88
CA THR A 148 8.63 2.05 11.09
C THR A 148 7.63 3.21 11.12
N THR A 149 7.54 4.01 10.06
CA THR A 149 6.59 5.15 10.00
C THR A 149 5.14 4.69 9.98
N GLU A 150 4.83 3.59 9.31
CA GLU A 150 3.52 2.95 9.30
C GLU A 150 3.14 2.42 10.69
N ALA A 151 4.07 1.73 11.36
CA ALA A 151 3.88 1.28 12.74
C ALA A 151 3.64 2.43 13.72
N MET A 152 4.35 3.54 13.55
CA MET A 152 4.12 4.77 14.32
C MET A 152 2.70 5.31 14.13
N SER A 153 2.24 5.42 12.88
CA SER A 153 0.89 5.88 12.55
C SER A 153 -0.17 5.00 13.19
N ALA A 154 -0.01 3.68 13.10
CA ALA A 154 -0.91 2.72 13.70
C ALA A 154 -0.93 2.80 15.24
N ALA A 155 0.24 2.92 15.88
CA ALA A 155 0.36 3.03 17.33
C ALA A 155 -0.34 4.29 17.86
N ILE A 156 -0.09 5.45 17.24
CA ILE A 156 -0.74 6.72 17.58
C ILE A 156 -2.26 6.66 17.34
N ALA A 157 -2.69 5.96 16.29
CA ALA A 157 -4.11 5.73 16.02
C ALA A 157 -4.80 4.85 17.08
N GLY A 158 -4.09 4.28 18.04
CA GLY A 158 -4.65 3.51 19.15
C GLY A 158 -5.21 2.14 18.74
N ILE A 159 -4.48 1.41 17.87
CA ILE A 159 -4.84 0.04 17.52
C ILE A 159 -4.57 -0.94 18.67
N HIS A 160 -5.25 -2.10 18.64
CA HIS A 160 -5.08 -3.12 19.70
C HIS A 160 -3.89 -4.05 19.47
N SER A 161 -3.54 -4.31 18.23
CA SER A 161 -2.39 -5.15 17.87
C SER A 161 -1.86 -4.77 16.48
N LEU A 162 -0.57 -5.02 16.25
CA LEU A 162 0.14 -4.64 15.05
C LEU A 162 1.00 -5.80 14.54
N GLU A 163 1.01 -5.97 13.23
CA GLU A 163 1.99 -6.76 12.49
C GLU A 163 2.85 -5.82 11.65
N VAL A 164 4.16 -5.83 11.88
CA VAL A 164 5.12 -5.17 11.01
C VAL A 164 5.64 -6.20 10.03
N VAL A 165 5.43 -5.97 8.74
CA VAL A 165 5.88 -6.87 7.68
C VAL A 165 7.41 -6.78 7.57
N PRO A 166 8.14 -7.89 7.61
CA PRO A 166 9.59 -7.91 7.41
C PRO A 166 10.01 -7.29 6.08
N PHE A 167 11.14 -6.63 6.05
CA PHE A 167 11.58 -5.85 4.88
C PHE A 167 11.88 -6.69 3.63
N ASP A 168 12.21 -7.97 3.82
CA ASP A 168 12.52 -8.95 2.77
C ASP A 168 11.30 -9.76 2.29
N ALA A 169 10.15 -9.64 2.96
CA ALA A 169 8.93 -10.39 2.65
C ALA A 169 8.39 -10.16 1.22
N ALA A 170 8.87 -9.11 0.53
CA ALA A 170 8.48 -8.81 -0.85
C ALA A 170 9.09 -9.74 -1.90
N PHE A 171 10.20 -10.42 -1.60
CA PHE A 171 10.95 -11.21 -2.58
C PHE A 171 11.45 -12.56 -2.10
N GLU A 172 11.46 -12.81 -0.77
CA GLU A 172 11.88 -14.09 -0.21
C GLU A 172 11.08 -14.43 1.06
N LYS A 173 11.27 -15.65 1.55
CA LYS A 173 10.77 -15.99 2.88
C LYS A 173 11.54 -15.16 3.90
N PRO A 174 10.84 -14.47 4.83
CA PRO A 174 11.48 -13.64 5.81
C PRO A 174 12.62 -14.35 6.55
N THR A 175 13.76 -13.68 6.64
CA THR A 175 14.91 -14.14 7.39
C THR A 175 14.73 -13.86 8.89
N ASP A 176 15.42 -14.62 9.75
CA ASP A 176 15.40 -14.38 11.20
C ASP A 176 15.86 -12.96 11.56
N PHE A 177 16.73 -12.38 10.74
CA PHE A 177 17.18 -11.00 10.90
C PHE A 177 16.04 -10.00 10.61
N ALA A 178 15.34 -10.16 9.49
CA ALA A 178 14.24 -9.30 9.11
C ALA A 178 13.06 -9.41 10.10
N ASP A 179 12.72 -10.61 10.52
CA ASP A 179 11.71 -10.85 11.55
C ASP A 179 12.08 -10.18 12.89
N ARG A 180 13.36 -10.25 13.26
CA ARG A 180 13.85 -9.57 14.48
C ARG A 180 13.71 -8.05 14.36
N ILE A 181 14.06 -7.46 13.22
CA ILE A 181 13.91 -6.02 12.99
C ILE A 181 12.44 -5.61 13.05
N ALA A 182 11.55 -6.32 12.35
CA ALA A 182 10.12 -6.05 12.34
C ALA A 182 9.51 -6.06 13.76
N ARG A 183 9.89 -7.05 14.59
CA ARG A 183 9.49 -7.11 15.99
C ARG A 183 10.08 -5.97 16.81
N ASN A 184 11.34 -5.63 16.59
CA ASN A 184 12.05 -4.59 17.36
C ASN A 184 11.49 -3.20 17.08
N VAL A 185 10.93 -2.92 15.89
CA VAL A 185 10.20 -1.67 15.63
C VAL A 185 9.13 -1.45 16.68
N GLN A 186 8.29 -2.45 16.98
CA GLN A 186 7.23 -2.33 17.97
C GLN A 186 7.76 -2.15 19.39
N LEU A 187 8.85 -2.86 19.74
CA LEU A 187 9.50 -2.72 21.05
C LEU A 187 10.10 -1.34 21.24
N LEU A 188 10.75 -0.79 20.20
CA LEU A 188 11.30 0.56 20.18
C LEU A 188 10.18 1.61 20.39
N LEU A 189 9.08 1.51 19.63
CA LEU A 189 7.95 2.42 19.76
C LEU A 189 7.33 2.39 21.17
N LYS A 190 7.32 1.23 21.81
CA LYS A 190 6.80 1.08 23.17
C LYS A 190 7.79 1.55 24.24
N HIS A 191 9.04 1.07 24.23
CA HIS A 191 9.95 1.19 25.34
C HIS A 191 10.89 2.39 25.26
N GLU A 192 11.18 2.90 24.07
CA GLU A 192 12.05 4.06 23.87
C GLU A 192 11.24 5.30 23.47
N SER A 193 10.25 5.14 22.59
CA SER A 193 9.41 6.26 22.10
C SER A 193 8.16 6.51 22.97
N HIS A 194 7.82 5.57 23.86
CA HIS A 194 6.72 5.67 24.82
C HIS A 194 5.34 5.98 24.23
N PHE A 195 5.04 5.44 23.04
CA PHE A 195 3.77 5.69 22.33
C PHE A 195 2.54 5.05 23.03
N ASP A 196 2.76 4.17 23.98
CA ASP A 196 1.72 3.54 24.79
C ASP A 196 1.31 4.35 26.04
N GLN A 197 1.95 5.49 26.32
CA GLN A 197 1.70 6.30 27.51
C GLN A 197 0.54 7.29 27.34
N VAL A 198 0.11 7.56 26.11
CA VAL A 198 -0.93 8.55 25.81
C VAL A 198 -2.03 7.92 24.97
N VAL A 199 -3.28 8.14 25.36
CA VAL A 199 -4.46 7.70 24.61
C VAL A 199 -4.87 8.79 23.64
N ASP A 200 -5.04 8.43 22.36
CA ASP A 200 -5.46 9.32 21.27
C ASP A 200 -4.70 10.67 21.22
N PRO A 201 -3.36 10.65 21.12
CA PRO A 201 -2.56 11.88 21.13
C PRO A 201 -2.85 12.82 19.94
N ALA A 202 -3.50 12.32 18.90
CA ALA A 202 -3.95 13.10 17.76
C ALA A 202 -5.30 13.80 17.97
N GLY A 203 -6.00 13.47 19.05
CA GLY A 203 -7.29 14.07 19.41
C GLY A 203 -7.21 15.59 19.61
N GLY A 204 -8.17 16.32 19.02
CA GLY A 204 -8.21 17.78 19.04
C GLY A 204 -7.34 18.50 17.99
N SER A 205 -6.55 17.76 17.22
CA SER A 205 -5.87 18.33 16.03
C SER A 205 -6.91 18.64 14.95
N TYR A 206 -7.07 19.90 14.58
CA TYR A 206 -8.04 20.32 13.54
C TYR A 206 -7.89 19.54 12.25
N TYR A 207 -6.66 19.26 11.83
CA TYR A 207 -6.37 18.51 10.63
C TYR A 207 -6.82 17.05 10.73
N ILE A 208 -6.51 16.38 11.83
CA ILE A 208 -6.88 14.96 12.04
C ILE A 208 -8.40 14.82 12.25
N GLU A 209 -9.05 15.73 12.98
CA GLU A 209 -10.49 15.70 13.15
C GLU A 209 -11.21 15.86 11.80
N ASN A 210 -10.82 16.86 10.99
CA ASN A 210 -11.38 17.07 9.65
C ASN A 210 -11.15 15.87 8.72
N LEU A 211 -9.96 15.24 8.76
CA LEU A 211 -9.68 14.03 7.99
C LEU A 211 -10.55 12.87 8.46
N THR A 212 -10.71 12.71 9.77
CA THR A 212 -11.53 11.65 10.36
C THR A 212 -12.99 11.77 9.90
N ASP A 213 -13.55 12.97 9.96
CA ASP A 213 -14.92 13.24 9.53
C ASP A 213 -15.09 13.03 8.01
N SER A 214 -14.14 13.50 7.23
CA SER A 214 -14.18 13.34 5.77
C SER A 214 -14.12 11.87 5.36
N ILE A 215 -13.18 11.11 5.93
CA ILE A 215 -13.04 9.67 5.67
C ILE A 215 -14.30 8.92 6.15
N ALA A 216 -14.83 9.26 7.34
CA ALA A 216 -16.02 8.65 7.88
C ALA A 216 -17.23 8.88 6.97
N ASN A 217 -17.46 10.11 6.52
CA ASN A 217 -18.59 10.45 5.66
C ASN A 217 -18.52 9.73 4.31
N GLU A 218 -17.35 9.71 3.67
CA GLU A 218 -17.19 9.03 2.37
C GLU A 218 -17.27 7.49 2.51
N ALA A 219 -16.70 6.93 3.58
CA ALA A 219 -16.81 5.50 3.85
C ALA A 219 -18.25 5.09 4.18
N TRP A 220 -18.99 5.95 4.91
CA TRP A 220 -20.40 5.70 5.22
C TRP A 220 -21.30 5.74 3.97
N LYS A 221 -21.06 6.67 3.05
CA LYS A 221 -21.77 6.69 1.77
C LYS A 221 -21.55 5.38 1.00
N LEU A 222 -20.30 4.95 0.87
CA LEU A 222 -19.97 3.72 0.16
C LEU A 222 -20.50 2.47 0.88
N PHE A 223 -20.48 2.45 2.21
CA PHE A 223 -21.09 1.40 3.01
C PHE A 223 -22.60 1.28 2.72
N ARG A 224 -23.33 2.41 2.72
CA ARG A 224 -24.74 2.43 2.39
C ARG A 224 -25.02 1.95 0.96
N GLU A 225 -24.23 2.33 -0.03
CA GLU A 225 -24.36 1.82 -1.40
C GLU A 225 -24.23 0.29 -1.46
N ILE A 226 -23.38 -0.30 -0.62
CA ILE A 226 -23.22 -1.76 -0.52
C ILE A 226 -24.45 -2.39 0.11
N GLU A 227 -24.97 -1.81 1.19
CA GLU A 227 -26.18 -2.32 1.85
C GLU A 227 -27.41 -2.23 0.93
N GLU A 228 -27.55 -1.15 0.15
CA GLU A 228 -28.62 -0.99 -0.86
C GLU A 228 -28.56 -2.06 -1.98
N LYS A 229 -27.38 -2.66 -2.20
CA LYS A 229 -27.18 -3.78 -3.15
C LYS A 229 -27.47 -5.17 -2.53
N GLY A 230 -27.90 -5.21 -1.29
CA GLY A 230 -28.18 -6.46 -0.57
C GLY A 230 -27.04 -6.96 0.31
N GLY A 231 -26.14 -6.06 0.71
CA GLY A 231 -25.02 -6.33 1.60
C GLY A 231 -23.72 -6.70 0.88
N TYR A 232 -22.71 -7.05 1.67
CA TYR A 232 -21.36 -7.28 1.16
C TYR A 232 -21.29 -8.43 0.13
N THR A 233 -21.91 -9.56 0.43
CA THR A 233 -21.86 -10.74 -0.45
C THR A 233 -22.47 -10.43 -1.82
N ALA A 234 -23.69 -9.87 -1.85
CA ALA A 234 -24.37 -9.52 -3.09
C ALA A 234 -23.59 -8.45 -3.90
N ALA A 235 -23.07 -7.43 -3.23
CA ALA A 235 -22.23 -6.41 -3.86
C ALA A 235 -20.92 -6.98 -4.41
N TYR A 236 -20.35 -8.00 -3.75
CA TYR A 236 -19.15 -8.67 -4.24
C TYR A 236 -19.47 -9.54 -5.47
N GLU A 237 -20.49 -10.39 -5.40
CA GLU A 237 -20.92 -11.30 -6.47
C GLU A 237 -21.37 -10.55 -7.74
N SER A 238 -21.97 -9.38 -7.58
CA SER A 238 -22.31 -8.49 -8.71
C SER A 238 -21.10 -7.83 -9.39
N GLY A 239 -19.88 -7.98 -8.83
CA GLY A 239 -18.67 -7.33 -9.33
C GLY A 239 -18.45 -5.89 -8.83
N PHE A 240 -19.41 -5.28 -8.16
CA PHE A 240 -19.37 -3.88 -7.74
C PHE A 240 -18.11 -3.52 -6.92
N ILE A 241 -17.75 -4.37 -5.93
CA ILE A 241 -16.56 -4.15 -5.09
C ILE A 241 -15.30 -4.30 -5.92
N VAL A 242 -15.21 -5.36 -6.71
CA VAL A 242 -14.02 -5.70 -7.49
C VAL A 242 -13.73 -4.65 -8.57
N GLU A 243 -14.75 -4.17 -9.27
CA GLU A 243 -14.61 -3.11 -10.28
C GLU A 243 -14.09 -1.81 -9.67
N ARG A 244 -14.61 -1.40 -8.50
CA ARG A 244 -14.14 -0.21 -7.80
C ARG A 244 -12.69 -0.32 -7.35
N VAL A 245 -12.27 -1.48 -6.84
CA VAL A 245 -10.87 -1.72 -6.47
C VAL A 245 -9.97 -1.70 -7.71
N LYS A 246 -10.37 -2.37 -8.81
CA LYS A 246 -9.61 -2.37 -10.08
C LYS A 246 -9.46 -0.96 -10.66
N ALA A 247 -10.51 -0.14 -10.61
CA ALA A 247 -10.45 1.26 -11.05
C ALA A 247 -9.46 2.09 -10.22
N SER A 248 -9.48 1.94 -8.89
CA SER A 248 -8.55 2.62 -8.00
C SER A 248 -7.11 2.14 -8.18
N ALA A 249 -6.91 0.84 -8.38
CA ALA A 249 -5.61 0.26 -8.69
C ALA A 249 -5.03 0.85 -9.99
N ALA A 250 -5.83 0.93 -11.05
CA ALA A 250 -5.40 1.54 -12.32
C ALA A 250 -5.04 3.03 -12.17
N ALA A 251 -5.78 3.78 -11.33
CA ALA A 251 -5.47 5.17 -11.04
C ALA A 251 -4.14 5.32 -10.26
N LYS A 252 -3.90 4.47 -9.26
CA LYS A 252 -2.63 4.40 -8.52
C LYS A 252 -1.46 4.04 -9.46
N ASP A 253 -1.63 3.02 -10.30
CA ASP A 253 -0.61 2.61 -11.28
C ASP A 253 -0.23 3.77 -12.21
N LYS A 254 -1.23 4.54 -12.68
CA LYS A 254 -1.00 5.73 -13.48
C LYS A 254 -0.23 6.80 -12.71
N ASN A 255 -0.56 7.03 -11.44
CA ASN A 255 0.16 7.98 -10.59
C ASN A 255 1.62 7.57 -10.37
N ILE A 256 1.87 6.28 -10.14
CA ILE A 256 3.23 5.73 -10.03
C ILE A 256 3.97 5.89 -11.37
N ALA A 257 3.36 5.50 -12.49
CA ALA A 257 3.97 5.59 -13.81
C ALA A 257 4.32 7.03 -14.20
N THR A 258 3.47 7.99 -13.82
CA THR A 258 3.69 9.43 -14.09
C THR A 258 4.47 10.15 -12.99
N ARG A 259 4.96 9.44 -11.98
CA ARG A 259 5.72 9.95 -10.83
C ARG A 259 4.94 11.02 -10.01
N ARG A 260 3.61 11.02 -10.08
CA ARG A 260 2.74 11.82 -9.20
C ARG A 260 2.68 11.22 -7.79
N GLU A 261 2.81 9.91 -7.69
CA GLU A 261 3.00 9.18 -6.45
C GLU A 261 4.39 8.55 -6.46
N ILE A 262 5.16 8.80 -5.41
CA ILE A 262 6.56 8.40 -5.33
C ILE A 262 6.68 7.13 -4.47
N LEU A 263 7.28 6.09 -5.04
CA LEU A 263 7.81 4.95 -4.33
C LEU A 263 9.34 5.04 -4.36
N LEU A 264 9.91 5.51 -3.26
CA LEU A 264 11.35 5.76 -3.11
C LEU A 264 12.14 4.48 -3.40
N GLY A 265 13.18 4.61 -4.21
CA GLY A 265 13.98 3.46 -4.66
C GLY A 265 13.44 2.75 -5.92
N ALA A 266 12.13 2.90 -6.24
CA ALA A 266 11.52 2.30 -7.42
C ALA A 266 11.35 3.28 -8.59
N ASN A 267 10.44 4.26 -8.47
CA ASN A 267 10.18 5.24 -9.53
C ASN A 267 10.86 6.59 -9.33
N GLN A 268 11.49 6.78 -8.18
CA GLN A 268 12.27 7.98 -7.82
C GLN A 268 13.39 7.61 -6.84
N TYR A 269 14.51 8.31 -6.93
CA TYR A 269 15.68 8.11 -6.05
C TYR A 269 16.18 6.66 -6.00
N PRO A 270 16.43 6.02 -7.17
CA PRO A 270 16.92 4.65 -7.19
C PRO A 270 18.36 4.57 -6.67
N ASN A 271 18.73 3.44 -6.09
CA ASN A 271 20.13 3.15 -5.82
C ASN A 271 20.85 2.83 -7.15
N PHE A 272 21.74 3.72 -7.60
CA PHE A 272 22.40 3.66 -8.91
C PHE A 272 23.36 2.48 -9.06
N THR A 273 23.86 1.93 -7.96
CA THR A 273 24.87 0.88 -7.94
C THR A 273 24.32 -0.51 -7.64
N GLU A 274 23.06 -0.58 -7.24
CA GLU A 274 22.42 -1.84 -6.90
C GLU A 274 22.07 -2.65 -8.16
N VAL A 275 22.40 -3.92 -8.11
CA VAL A 275 22.05 -4.92 -9.13
C VAL A 275 21.27 -6.04 -8.42
N ALA A 276 20.26 -6.57 -9.08
CA ALA A 276 19.43 -7.65 -8.54
C ALA A 276 20.27 -8.85 -8.12
N GLY A 277 20.07 -9.31 -6.89
CA GLY A 277 20.62 -10.55 -6.39
C GLY A 277 20.06 -11.77 -7.13
N LYS A 278 20.69 -12.93 -6.95
CA LYS A 278 20.24 -14.19 -7.58
C LYS A 278 18.91 -14.69 -7.03
N GLU A 279 18.60 -14.30 -5.79
CA GLU A 279 17.38 -14.62 -5.05
C GLU A 279 16.13 -13.94 -5.63
N LEU A 280 16.28 -12.79 -6.30
CA LEU A 280 15.16 -12.08 -6.90
C LEU A 280 14.67 -12.82 -8.16
N THR A 281 13.47 -13.36 -8.08
CA THR A 281 12.84 -14.09 -9.19
C THR A 281 11.94 -13.21 -10.04
N GLU A 282 11.68 -13.56 -11.31
CA GLU A 282 10.71 -12.87 -12.15
C GLU A 282 9.30 -12.90 -11.55
N ALA A 283 8.96 -13.97 -10.86
CA ALA A 283 7.67 -14.09 -10.17
C ALA A 283 7.47 -12.98 -9.12
N ALA A 284 8.53 -12.56 -8.42
CA ALA A 284 8.46 -11.51 -7.41
C ALA A 284 8.12 -10.13 -8.00
N VAL A 285 8.41 -9.90 -9.28
CA VAL A 285 8.16 -8.62 -9.97
C VAL A 285 7.03 -8.71 -11.02
N THR A 286 6.45 -9.90 -11.21
CA THR A 286 5.32 -10.11 -12.12
C THR A 286 4.01 -9.85 -11.40
N ARG A 287 3.22 -8.92 -11.92
CA ARG A 287 1.90 -8.62 -11.35
C ARG A 287 0.98 -9.83 -11.47
N PRO A 288 0.36 -10.29 -10.37
CA PRO A 288 -0.63 -11.35 -10.42
C PRO A 288 -1.84 -10.95 -11.26
N VAL A 289 -2.33 -11.84 -12.08
CA VAL A 289 -3.54 -11.62 -12.88
C VAL A 289 -4.76 -11.97 -12.05
N SER A 290 -5.70 -11.03 -11.93
CA SER A 290 -7.02 -11.29 -11.33
C SER A 290 -7.96 -11.83 -12.39
N GLU A 291 -8.38 -13.09 -12.24
CA GLU A 291 -9.36 -13.70 -13.12
C GLU A 291 -10.78 -13.49 -12.60
N GLY A 292 -11.69 -13.12 -13.49
CA GLY A 292 -13.09 -12.93 -13.14
C GLY A 292 -13.30 -11.94 -11.98
N ASN A 293 -14.09 -12.36 -11.01
CA ASN A 293 -14.49 -11.56 -9.85
C ASN A 293 -13.55 -11.78 -8.65
N THR A 294 -12.22 -11.69 -8.88
CA THR A 294 -11.22 -11.87 -7.84
C THR A 294 -10.36 -10.63 -7.64
N LEU A 295 -9.75 -10.51 -6.47
CA LEU A 295 -8.77 -9.49 -6.11
C LEU A 295 -7.41 -10.16 -5.87
N ALA A 296 -6.39 -9.76 -6.62
CA ALA A 296 -5.03 -10.24 -6.44
C ALA A 296 -4.18 -9.11 -5.83
N PRO A 297 -3.60 -9.32 -4.64
CA PRO A 297 -2.64 -8.40 -4.05
C PRO A 297 -1.42 -8.22 -4.97
N TYR A 298 -0.93 -6.98 -5.06
CA TYR A 298 0.27 -6.65 -5.84
C TYR A 298 1.02 -5.48 -5.19
N ARG A 299 2.23 -5.20 -5.66
CA ARG A 299 3.03 -4.06 -5.19
C ARG A 299 3.07 -2.97 -6.26
N GLY A 300 2.92 -1.72 -5.84
CA GLY A 300 2.91 -0.57 -6.75
C GLY A 300 4.21 -0.38 -7.55
N SER A 301 5.32 -0.93 -7.05
CA SER A 301 6.65 -0.86 -7.66
C SER A 301 6.90 -1.88 -8.79
N MET A 302 6.08 -2.93 -8.90
CA MET A 302 6.36 -4.11 -9.75
C MET A 302 6.70 -3.78 -11.20
N ALA A 303 6.04 -2.79 -11.82
CA ALA A 303 6.31 -2.45 -13.21
C ALA A 303 7.73 -1.88 -13.43
N PHE A 304 8.19 -1.01 -12.51
CA PHE A 304 9.55 -0.47 -12.53
C PHE A 304 10.58 -1.55 -12.22
N GLU A 305 10.30 -2.38 -11.24
CA GLU A 305 11.17 -3.48 -10.81
C GLU A 305 11.33 -4.52 -11.91
N ALA A 306 10.27 -4.85 -12.65
CA ALA A 306 10.34 -5.76 -13.79
C ALA A 306 11.24 -5.21 -14.91
N MET A 307 11.12 -3.91 -15.24
CA MET A 307 12.01 -3.27 -16.21
C MET A 307 13.46 -3.33 -15.74
N ARG A 308 13.73 -2.99 -14.50
CA ARG A 308 15.08 -2.98 -13.92
C ARG A 308 15.68 -4.38 -13.89
N LEU A 309 14.90 -5.38 -13.45
CA LEU A 309 15.34 -6.79 -13.44
C LEU A 309 15.69 -7.30 -14.85
N HIS A 310 14.89 -6.92 -15.85
CA HIS A 310 15.18 -7.27 -17.25
C HIS A 310 16.54 -6.70 -17.71
N VAL A 311 16.82 -5.43 -17.40
CA VAL A 311 18.09 -4.78 -17.71
C VAL A 311 19.25 -5.47 -16.99
N ASP A 312 19.12 -5.71 -15.67
CA ASP A 312 20.16 -6.36 -14.86
C ASP A 312 20.52 -7.75 -15.41
N ARG A 313 19.51 -8.52 -15.85
CA ARG A 313 19.71 -9.88 -16.38
C ARG A 313 20.16 -9.94 -17.83
N SER A 314 19.98 -8.88 -18.60
CA SER A 314 20.44 -8.82 -19.99
C SER A 314 21.95 -8.91 -20.12
N GLY A 315 22.70 -8.66 -19.03
CA GLY A 315 24.15 -8.58 -18.99
C GLY A 315 24.75 -7.38 -19.75
N LYS A 316 23.87 -6.53 -20.33
CA LYS A 316 24.24 -5.33 -21.08
C LYS A 316 23.33 -4.18 -20.64
N ALA A 317 23.64 -3.56 -19.49
CA ALA A 317 22.94 -2.34 -19.10
C ALA A 317 23.31 -1.21 -20.08
N PRO A 318 22.32 -0.64 -20.82
CA PRO A 318 22.56 0.53 -21.66
C PRO A 318 23.15 1.69 -20.86
N LYS A 319 23.87 2.58 -21.50
CA LYS A 319 24.44 3.78 -20.88
C LYS A 319 23.73 5.01 -21.40
N ALA A 320 23.32 5.88 -20.51
CA ALA A 320 22.78 7.20 -20.82
C ALA A 320 23.80 8.28 -20.40
N PHE A 321 24.27 9.04 -21.37
CA PHE A 321 25.23 10.12 -21.18
C PHE A 321 24.51 11.45 -21.07
N MET A 322 24.75 12.20 -19.99
CA MET A 322 24.17 13.52 -19.78
C MET A 322 25.05 14.58 -20.42
N LEU A 323 24.62 15.11 -21.58
CA LEU A 323 25.28 16.20 -22.26
C LEU A 323 24.75 17.54 -21.66
N THR A 324 25.50 18.08 -20.70
CA THR A 324 25.13 19.28 -19.94
C THR A 324 25.80 20.50 -20.54
N CYS A 325 25.03 21.47 -21.04
CA CYS A 325 25.51 22.72 -21.65
C CYS A 325 24.56 23.89 -21.38
N GLY A 326 24.99 25.12 -21.75
CA GLY A 326 24.18 26.32 -21.62
C GLY A 326 24.10 26.84 -20.17
N SER A 327 22.89 27.14 -19.70
CA SER A 327 22.68 27.59 -18.32
C SER A 327 22.98 26.49 -17.30
N LEU A 328 24.02 26.67 -16.48
CA LEU A 328 24.47 25.67 -15.50
C LEU A 328 23.36 25.18 -14.56
N ALA A 329 22.52 26.09 -14.07
CA ALA A 329 21.45 25.74 -13.14
C ALA A 329 20.40 24.83 -13.80
N MET A 330 19.96 25.18 -15.03
CA MET A 330 18.97 24.41 -15.78
C MET A 330 19.56 23.10 -16.30
N ALA A 331 20.79 23.12 -16.81
CA ALA A 331 21.47 21.90 -17.25
C ALA A 331 21.60 20.88 -16.13
N ARG A 332 21.98 21.30 -14.94
CA ARG A 332 22.06 20.42 -13.76
C ARG A 332 20.71 19.90 -13.30
N ALA A 333 19.70 20.75 -13.24
CA ALA A 333 18.35 20.31 -12.85
C ALA A 333 17.79 19.24 -13.80
N ARG A 334 18.00 19.42 -15.12
CA ARG A 334 17.59 18.44 -16.14
C ARG A 334 18.41 17.17 -16.11
N ALA A 335 19.72 17.27 -15.92
CA ALA A 335 20.58 16.11 -15.76
C ALA A 335 20.18 15.30 -14.54
N GLN A 336 19.94 15.92 -13.40
CA GLN A 336 19.49 15.24 -12.20
C GLN A 336 18.14 14.51 -12.40
N PHE A 337 17.18 15.17 -13.07
CA PHE A 337 15.91 14.51 -13.41
C PHE A 337 16.13 13.29 -14.32
N SER A 338 16.92 13.47 -15.38
CA SER A 338 17.18 12.40 -16.36
C SER A 338 17.97 11.25 -15.76
N CYS A 339 19.00 11.51 -14.93
CA CYS A 339 19.72 10.48 -14.22
C CYS A 339 18.79 9.63 -13.35
N ASN A 340 17.93 10.27 -12.57
CA ASN A 340 16.94 9.55 -11.78
C ASN A 340 15.99 8.72 -12.65
N PHE A 341 15.50 9.31 -13.75
CA PHE A 341 14.56 8.66 -14.65
C PHE A 341 15.13 7.39 -15.27
N PHE A 342 16.31 7.47 -15.87
CA PHE A 342 16.96 6.33 -16.52
C PHE A 342 17.42 5.27 -15.51
N ALA A 343 17.92 5.67 -14.36
CA ALA A 343 18.37 4.74 -13.33
C ALA A 343 17.22 3.95 -12.69
N CYS A 344 15.98 4.47 -12.68
CA CYS A 344 14.82 3.68 -12.25
C CYS A 344 14.57 2.45 -13.12
N ALA A 345 15.00 2.48 -14.38
CA ALA A 345 14.94 1.34 -15.30
C ALA A 345 16.23 0.48 -15.31
N GLY A 346 17.20 0.76 -14.44
CA GLY A 346 18.49 0.05 -14.41
C GLY A 346 19.49 0.50 -15.47
N ILE A 347 19.18 1.56 -16.23
CA ILE A 347 20.10 2.13 -17.22
C ILE A 347 21.25 2.83 -16.51
N LYS A 348 22.49 2.52 -16.87
CA LYS A 348 23.68 3.16 -16.31
C LYS A 348 23.76 4.62 -16.76
N VAL A 349 23.87 5.54 -15.83
CA VAL A 349 23.97 6.96 -16.13
C VAL A 349 25.41 7.44 -16.03
N ILE A 350 25.83 8.23 -17.02
CA ILE A 350 27.10 8.95 -17.02
C ILE A 350 26.75 10.41 -16.81
N ASP A 351 26.85 10.84 -15.55
CA ASP A 351 26.61 12.22 -15.18
C ASP A 351 27.88 13.04 -15.33
N ASN A 352 27.77 14.17 -15.99
CA ASN A 352 28.87 15.07 -16.27
C ASN A 352 28.64 16.40 -15.59
N THR A 353 29.75 17.04 -15.20
CA THR A 353 29.67 18.27 -14.44
C THR A 353 29.12 19.42 -15.29
N PHE A 354 29.70 19.64 -16.46
CA PHE A 354 29.29 20.69 -17.42
C PHE A 354 30.28 20.76 -18.59
N PHE A 355 29.79 21.00 -19.81
CA PHE A 355 30.63 21.23 -20.99
C PHE A 355 30.59 22.70 -21.39
N LYS A 356 31.77 23.25 -21.74
CA LYS A 356 31.90 24.67 -22.13
C LYS A 356 31.36 24.91 -23.54
N SER A 357 31.37 23.89 -24.39
CA SER A 357 30.78 23.94 -25.73
C SER A 357 30.06 22.62 -26.07
N ILE A 358 29.17 22.68 -27.04
CA ILE A 358 28.43 21.52 -27.54
C ILE A 358 29.37 20.50 -28.16
N GLU A 359 30.39 20.97 -28.94
CA GLU A 359 31.37 20.11 -29.59
C GLU A 359 32.19 19.31 -28.59
N GLU A 360 32.58 19.92 -27.47
CA GLU A 360 33.25 19.22 -26.37
C GLU A 360 32.36 18.13 -25.79
N GLY A 361 31.07 18.44 -25.55
CA GLY A 361 30.10 17.49 -25.06
C GLY A 361 29.83 16.34 -26.02
N VAL A 362 29.67 16.60 -27.30
CA VAL A 362 29.49 15.58 -28.35
C VAL A 362 30.71 14.66 -28.44
N LYS A 363 31.93 15.21 -28.44
CA LYS A 363 33.15 14.42 -28.46
C LYS A 363 33.19 13.48 -27.23
N ALA A 364 32.92 13.98 -26.03
CA ALA A 364 32.88 13.17 -24.81
C ALA A 364 31.78 12.10 -24.88
N ALA A 365 30.62 12.42 -25.45
CA ALA A 365 29.53 11.45 -25.63
C ALA A 365 29.97 10.28 -26.56
N LEU A 366 30.61 10.59 -27.68
CA LEU A 366 31.13 9.58 -28.60
C LEU A 366 32.22 8.71 -27.96
N GLU A 367 33.15 9.31 -27.21
CA GLU A 367 34.19 8.58 -26.47
C GLU A 367 33.62 7.67 -25.39
N SER A 368 32.48 8.06 -24.75
CA SER A 368 31.82 7.26 -23.71
C SER A 368 31.21 5.96 -24.24
N LYS A 369 30.94 5.88 -25.53
CA LYS A 369 30.21 4.78 -26.20
C LYS A 369 28.84 4.53 -25.54
N ALA A 370 28.16 5.58 -25.10
CA ALA A 370 26.82 5.49 -24.57
C ALA A 370 25.81 5.30 -25.72
N GLU A 371 24.81 4.44 -25.48
CA GLU A 371 23.73 4.18 -26.44
C GLU A 371 22.69 5.31 -26.48
N ILE A 372 22.61 6.08 -25.39
CA ILE A 372 21.65 7.17 -25.21
C ILE A 372 22.42 8.44 -24.87
N VAL A 373 22.18 9.52 -25.57
CA VAL A 373 22.69 10.85 -25.23
C VAL A 373 21.51 11.76 -24.87
N VAL A 374 21.55 12.34 -23.68
CA VAL A 374 20.49 13.22 -23.15
C VAL A 374 21.01 14.64 -23.10
N VAL A 375 20.48 15.50 -23.95
CA VAL A 375 20.84 16.92 -23.95
C VAL A 375 20.15 17.61 -22.79
N CYS A 376 20.95 18.17 -21.89
CA CYS A 376 20.51 18.86 -20.67
C CYS A 376 20.88 20.33 -20.76
N ALA A 377 19.98 21.17 -21.20
CA ALA A 377 20.16 22.62 -21.38
C ALA A 377 18.84 23.37 -21.04
N SER A 378 18.86 24.70 -21.03
CA SER A 378 17.63 25.48 -20.92
C SER A 378 16.76 25.36 -22.21
N ASP A 379 15.48 25.78 -22.15
CA ASP A 379 14.63 25.74 -23.35
C ASP A 379 15.16 26.68 -24.44
N ASP A 380 15.71 27.80 -24.03
CA ASP A 380 16.33 28.77 -24.96
C ASP A 380 17.56 28.17 -25.64
N ASP A 381 18.43 27.49 -24.88
CA ASP A 381 19.62 26.83 -25.42
C ASP A 381 19.25 25.66 -26.32
N LEU A 382 18.20 24.88 -25.98
CA LEU A 382 17.71 23.78 -26.82
C LEU A 382 17.14 24.26 -28.16
N SER A 383 16.50 25.42 -28.20
CA SER A 383 16.00 25.99 -29.46
C SER A 383 17.13 26.36 -30.42
N LEU A 384 18.29 26.72 -29.91
CA LEU A 384 19.49 27.01 -30.72
C LEU A 384 20.15 25.75 -31.31
N ILE A 385 20.06 24.63 -30.60
CA ILE A 385 20.60 23.34 -31.08
C ILE A 385 19.86 22.84 -32.33
N HIS A 386 18.55 23.05 -32.41
CA HIS A 386 17.75 22.68 -33.59
C HIS A 386 18.05 23.56 -34.85
N ILE A 387 18.68 24.70 -34.68
CA ILE A 387 19.06 25.57 -35.81
C ILE A 387 20.40 25.15 -36.45
N SER A 388 21.19 24.37 -35.74
CA SER A 388 22.54 23.96 -36.15
C SER A 388 22.62 22.52 -36.70
N GLU A 389 21.52 21.79 -36.90
CA GLU A 389 21.55 20.52 -37.60
C GLU A 389 21.85 20.75 -39.08
N PRO A 390 22.96 20.17 -39.60
CA PRO A 390 23.15 20.16 -41.04
C PRO A 390 22.10 19.25 -41.68
N THR A 391 21.38 19.77 -42.64
CA THR A 391 20.48 19.07 -43.55
C THR A 391 21.16 17.87 -44.24
#